data_334a78e63dc4c77b8a0441c1a9fa4bb8
#
_entry.id   334a78e63dc4c77b8a0441c1a9fa4bb8
#
_cell.length_a   1.000
_cell.length_b   1.000
_cell.length_c   1.000
_cell.angle_alpha   90.00
_cell.angle_beta   90.00
_cell.angle_gamma   90.00
#
_symmetry.space_group_name_H-M   'P 1'
#
loop_
_entity.id
_entity.type
_entity.pdbx_description
1 polymer ?
#
loop_
_entity_poly.entity_id
_entity_poly.type
_entity_poly.pdbx_seq_one_letter_code
_entity_poly.pdbx_strand_id
1 'polypeptide(L)'
;MRKYFLVAAAALMIVGCTKEQSEFNSNDLNNEALPHGAVVGTVKYDAGAYKDANGVIFEEHFVPAAGKQVKIEVGNSSYVSGSTGNQTFLADIDEEGKFSFTLPLGINATNVKVSVVPFYAEKKVVSAGEIVSIPNALYNTGVGPTTQSMTNKDIKTYDFNVTSDATVAERMSKTVSVSGKVLLQQWVWNKDASKYDIKTQVDEKKWKLVCEIKTWDDSGNTYMNYTKTGIQTNNEGIYSFTVNLPDNWKSMTNKPQLKVTLQAELDTDFTGRYYDNDKAQWKSQTCTVLYPSVSTTKNVSEDNELVPLKFGDMTIMPELQDKAGIKGIGNNNIDAPEGPVLYSQGALNYKWNW
;
A
#
# COMPACT_ATOMS: atom_id res chain seq x y z
N MET A 1 -1.43 43.00 8.11
CA MET A 1 -0.82 41.99 8.97
C MET A 1 -1.77 40.81 9.29
N ARG A 2 -2.59 40.33 8.34
CA ARG A 2 -3.57 39.22 8.59
C ARG A 2 -3.41 38.06 7.60
N LYS A 3 -2.41 38.07 6.71
CA LYS A 3 -2.22 37.03 5.69
C LYS A 3 -1.11 36.00 6.02
N TYR A 4 -0.36 36.20 7.08
CA TYR A 4 0.75 35.29 7.46
C TYR A 4 0.39 34.29 8.56
N PHE A 5 -0.78 34.40 9.19
CA PHE A 5 -1.20 33.48 10.28
C PHE A 5 -1.79 32.17 9.78
N LEU A 6 -2.26 32.09 8.54
CA LEU A 6 -2.88 30.87 8.00
C LEU A 6 -1.85 29.86 7.46
N VAL A 7 -0.66 30.31 7.08
CA VAL A 7 0.42 29.42 6.61
C VAL A 7 1.18 28.79 7.79
N ALA A 8 1.28 29.51 8.91
CA ALA A 8 1.94 28.99 10.12
C ALA A 8 1.09 27.94 10.87
N ALA A 9 -0.25 27.99 10.74
CA ALA A 9 -1.13 27.01 11.39
C ALA A 9 -1.13 25.64 10.65
N ALA A 10 -0.86 25.61 9.35
CA ALA A 10 -0.74 24.37 8.60
C ALA A 10 0.60 23.64 8.87
N ALA A 11 1.66 24.39 9.23
CA ALA A 11 2.98 23.82 9.52
C ALA A 11 3.11 23.24 10.95
N LEU A 12 2.20 23.57 11.86
CA LEU A 12 2.26 23.15 13.27
C LEU A 12 1.42 21.89 13.58
N MET A 13 0.74 21.31 12.57
CA MET A 13 -0.12 20.14 12.78
C MET A 13 0.50 18.79 12.29
N ILE A 14 1.82 18.73 12.09
CA ILE A 14 2.49 17.54 11.55
C ILE A 14 3.48 16.95 12.57
N VAL A 15 3.11 16.86 13.84
CA VAL A 15 3.95 16.17 14.82
C VAL A 15 3.12 15.08 15.50
N GLY A 16 3.23 13.88 14.99
CA GLY A 16 2.62 12.71 15.62
C GLY A 16 2.43 11.55 14.68
N CYS A 17 3.51 11.02 14.08
CA CYS A 17 3.46 9.73 13.39
C CYS A 17 4.48 8.77 13.97
N THR A 18 4.07 7.53 14.13
CA THR A 18 4.90 6.41 14.56
C THR A 18 6.15 6.25 13.68
N LYS A 19 7.23 5.77 14.27
CA LYS A 19 8.60 5.69 13.74
C LYS A 19 8.85 4.97 12.40
N GLU A 20 7.79 4.64 11.65
CA GLU A 20 7.91 3.94 10.36
C GLU A 20 7.28 4.69 9.18
N GLN A 21 6.61 5.81 9.41
CA GLN A 21 6.21 6.72 8.34
C GLN A 21 7.29 7.78 8.21
N SER A 22 7.82 7.94 7.01
CA SER A 22 8.64 9.10 6.72
C SER A 22 7.80 10.34 7.06
N GLU A 23 8.21 11.09 8.09
CA GLU A 23 7.60 12.37 8.40
C GLU A 23 7.53 13.17 7.10
N PHE A 24 6.31 13.56 6.70
CA PHE A 24 6.16 14.45 5.55
C PHE A 24 6.94 15.73 5.85
N ASN A 25 8.08 15.86 5.20
CA ASN A 25 8.87 17.06 5.24
C ASN A 25 8.66 17.78 3.90
N SER A 26 8.18 19.01 3.95
CA SER A 26 8.03 19.83 2.72
C SER A 26 9.36 19.99 1.96
N ASN A 27 10.50 19.75 2.59
CA ASN A 27 11.80 19.69 1.94
C ASN A 27 11.98 18.45 1.06
N ASP A 28 11.25 17.34 1.32
CA ASP A 28 11.30 16.14 0.48
C ASP A 28 10.72 16.41 -0.91
N LEU A 29 9.82 17.39 -1.02
CA LEU A 29 9.30 17.87 -2.31
C LEU A 29 10.31 18.73 -3.10
N ASN A 30 11.43 19.10 -2.50
CA ASN A 30 12.48 19.89 -3.16
C ASN A 30 13.59 19.03 -3.77
N ASN A 31 13.51 17.70 -3.63
CA ASN A 31 14.43 16.82 -4.33
C ASN A 31 14.15 16.88 -5.85
N GLU A 32 15.07 17.46 -6.61
CA GLU A 32 14.89 17.74 -8.04
C GLU A 32 14.98 16.49 -8.93
N ALA A 33 15.34 15.34 -8.37
CA ALA A 33 15.58 14.12 -9.14
C ALA A 33 14.31 13.52 -9.76
N LEU A 34 13.15 13.60 -9.08
CA LEU A 34 11.87 13.08 -9.57
C LEU A 34 10.70 14.00 -9.18
N PRO A 35 9.66 14.10 -10.02
CA PRO A 35 8.43 14.76 -9.61
C PRO A 35 7.80 14.03 -8.42
N HIS A 36 7.53 14.76 -7.34
CA HIS A 36 6.85 14.25 -6.15
C HIS A 36 5.66 15.12 -5.79
N GLY A 37 4.69 14.53 -5.12
CA GLY A 37 3.58 15.23 -4.53
C GLY A 37 3.19 14.59 -3.21
N ALA A 38 2.30 15.23 -2.47
CA ALA A 38 1.79 14.69 -1.23
C ALA A 38 0.26 14.60 -1.24
N VAL A 39 -0.24 13.51 -0.70
CA VAL A 39 -1.64 13.36 -0.29
C VAL A 39 -1.72 13.48 1.21
N VAL A 40 -2.64 14.30 1.70
CA VAL A 40 -2.88 14.52 3.12
C VAL A 40 -4.38 14.51 3.36
N GLY A 41 -4.81 14.27 4.58
CA GLY A 41 -6.24 14.37 4.88
C GLY A 41 -6.64 13.83 6.22
N THR A 42 -7.95 13.70 6.40
CA THR A 42 -8.55 13.18 7.63
C THR A 42 -9.55 12.07 7.32
N VAL A 43 -9.62 11.09 8.21
CA VAL A 43 -10.62 10.03 8.15
C VAL A 43 -11.31 9.94 9.50
N LYS A 44 -12.64 10.07 9.47
CA LYS A 44 -13.51 9.86 10.64
C LYS A 44 -14.53 8.78 10.31
N TYR A 45 -14.96 8.05 11.31
CA TYR A 45 -16.06 7.11 11.16
C TYR A 45 -17.16 7.36 12.18
N ASP A 46 -18.39 7.06 11.80
CA ASP A 46 -19.56 7.17 12.67
C ASP A 46 -19.59 6.01 13.68
N ALA A 47 -19.13 6.27 14.89
CA ALA A 47 -19.19 5.32 16.00
C ALA A 47 -20.63 5.12 16.55
N GLY A 48 -21.62 5.84 16.00
CA GLY A 48 -23.04 5.70 16.31
C GLY A 48 -23.47 6.45 17.57
N ALA A 49 -24.43 5.87 18.26
CA ALA A 49 -25.12 6.55 19.36
C ALA A 49 -24.25 6.78 20.59
N TYR A 50 -24.40 7.93 21.20
CA TYR A 50 -23.82 8.25 22.50
C TYR A 50 -24.79 9.04 23.37
N LYS A 51 -24.55 9.04 24.67
CA LYS A 51 -25.33 9.81 25.64
C LYS A 51 -24.48 10.94 26.18
N ASP A 52 -25.00 12.16 26.12
CA ASP A 52 -24.31 13.32 26.69
C ASP A 52 -24.39 13.34 28.22
N ALA A 53 -23.76 14.35 28.84
CA ALA A 53 -23.76 14.52 30.29
C ALA A 53 -25.17 14.77 30.87
N ASN A 54 -26.13 15.23 30.09
CA ASN A 54 -27.50 15.50 30.47
C ASN A 54 -28.42 14.28 30.25
N GLY A 55 -27.87 13.18 29.70
CA GLY A 55 -28.62 11.99 29.42
C GLY A 55 -29.34 11.99 28.08
N VAL A 56 -29.11 12.99 27.21
CA VAL A 56 -29.67 13.05 25.87
C VAL A 56 -28.92 12.09 24.95
N ILE A 57 -29.66 11.29 24.19
CA ILE A 57 -29.09 10.33 23.21
C ILE A 57 -28.96 11.02 21.86
N PHE A 58 -27.76 10.96 21.29
CA PHE A 58 -27.45 11.33 19.93
C PHE A 58 -27.18 10.04 19.13
N GLU A 59 -27.65 9.96 17.90
CA GLU A 59 -27.56 8.73 17.10
C GLU A 59 -26.31 8.66 16.21
N GLU A 60 -25.60 9.76 16.07
CA GLU A 60 -24.40 9.85 15.21
C GLU A 60 -23.26 10.52 15.97
N HIS A 61 -22.07 9.93 15.85
CA HIS A 61 -20.86 10.43 16.49
C HIS A 61 -19.63 10.09 15.69
N PHE A 62 -19.06 11.05 14.97
CA PHE A 62 -17.84 10.86 14.21
C PHE A 62 -16.60 10.95 15.09
N VAL A 63 -15.80 9.88 15.07
CA VAL A 63 -14.53 9.78 15.78
C VAL A 63 -13.38 9.53 14.80
N PRO A 64 -12.12 9.83 15.16
CA PRO A 64 -10.95 9.50 14.35
C PRO A 64 -10.87 8.01 14.00
N ALA A 65 -10.53 7.68 12.75
CA ALA A 65 -10.31 6.31 12.31
C ALA A 65 -8.88 5.83 12.63
N ALA A 66 -8.43 6.05 13.87
CA ALA A 66 -7.08 5.71 14.31
C ALA A 66 -6.71 4.25 14.07
N GLY A 67 -5.47 4.02 13.61
CA GLY A 67 -4.95 2.68 13.34
C GLY A 67 -5.58 1.98 12.12
N LYS A 68 -6.36 2.73 11.31
CA LYS A 68 -6.87 2.27 10.01
C LYS A 68 -5.99 2.80 8.90
N GLN A 69 -6.34 2.50 7.63
CA GLN A 69 -5.48 2.88 6.51
C GLN A 69 -6.28 3.50 5.36
N VAL A 70 -5.62 4.34 4.59
CA VAL A 70 -6.04 4.77 3.27
C VAL A 70 -5.24 4.06 2.20
N LYS A 71 -5.90 3.73 1.10
CA LYS A 71 -5.31 3.16 -0.11
C LYS A 71 -5.15 4.25 -1.15
N ILE A 72 -3.94 4.37 -1.69
CA ILE A 72 -3.57 5.34 -2.71
C ILE A 72 -3.22 4.55 -3.97
N GLU A 73 -3.89 4.82 -5.09
CA GLU A 73 -3.69 4.12 -6.35
C GLU A 73 -3.26 5.13 -7.42
N VAL A 74 -2.20 4.79 -8.16
CA VAL A 74 -1.68 5.57 -9.29
C VAL A 74 -1.53 4.64 -10.48
N GLY A 75 -2.07 5.02 -11.62
CA GLY A 75 -1.94 4.22 -12.84
C GLY A 75 -0.49 4.09 -13.30
N ASN A 76 -0.08 2.87 -13.66
CA ASN A 76 1.28 2.60 -14.19
C ASN A 76 1.59 3.45 -15.42
N SER A 77 0.59 3.80 -16.21
CA SER A 77 0.73 4.69 -17.38
C SER A 77 1.24 6.10 -17.01
N SER A 78 1.11 6.52 -15.75
CA SER A 78 1.67 7.79 -15.27
C SER A 78 3.20 7.78 -15.22
N TYR A 79 3.79 6.61 -15.07
CA TYR A 79 5.25 6.42 -14.99
C TYR A 79 5.85 5.93 -16.31
N VAL A 80 5.17 4.98 -16.95
CA VAL A 80 5.64 4.37 -18.21
C VAL A 80 4.49 4.37 -19.21
N SER A 81 4.66 5.09 -20.32
CA SER A 81 3.66 5.16 -21.37
C SER A 81 3.29 3.78 -21.88
N GLY A 82 1.99 3.50 -22.00
CA GLY A 82 1.46 2.22 -22.47
C GLY A 82 1.41 1.11 -21.43
N SER A 83 1.89 1.33 -20.21
CA SER A 83 1.76 0.36 -19.11
C SER A 83 0.32 0.32 -18.59
N THR A 84 -0.13 -0.89 -18.21
CA THR A 84 -1.46 -1.14 -17.63
C THR A 84 -1.36 -1.45 -16.14
N GLY A 85 -2.48 -1.33 -15.42
CA GLY A 85 -2.56 -1.59 -13.98
C GLY A 85 -2.25 -0.34 -13.13
N ASN A 86 -2.20 -0.54 -11.82
CA ASN A 86 -2.00 0.52 -10.84
C ASN A 86 -0.90 0.13 -9.85
N GLN A 87 -0.14 1.13 -9.40
CA GLN A 87 0.65 1.05 -8.18
C GLN A 87 -0.28 1.31 -6.99
N THR A 88 -0.12 0.54 -5.93
CA THR A 88 -0.94 0.63 -4.72
C THR A 88 -0.04 0.91 -3.53
N PHE A 89 -0.28 2.04 -2.88
CA PHE A 89 0.37 2.44 -1.64
C PHE A 89 -0.65 2.45 -0.52
N LEU A 90 -0.20 2.29 0.72
CA LEU A 90 -1.03 2.47 1.91
C LEU A 90 -0.39 3.50 2.83
N ALA A 91 -1.24 4.33 3.43
CA ALA A 91 -0.85 5.23 4.50
C ALA A 91 -1.68 4.94 5.75
N ASP A 92 -1.01 4.90 6.90
CA ASP A 92 -1.68 4.72 8.18
C ASP A 92 -2.36 6.01 8.62
N ILE A 93 -3.45 5.86 9.38
CA ILE A 93 -4.19 6.94 9.97
C ILE A 93 -3.78 7.05 11.44
N ASP A 94 -3.34 8.23 11.86
CA ASP A 94 -2.87 8.51 13.22
C ASP A 94 -4.01 8.58 14.24
N GLU A 95 -3.68 8.89 15.51
CA GLU A 95 -4.63 8.97 16.62
C GLU A 95 -5.62 10.13 16.46
N GLU A 96 -5.25 11.18 15.73
CA GLU A 96 -6.12 12.30 15.41
C GLU A 96 -6.98 12.07 14.15
N GLY A 97 -6.83 10.94 13.50
CA GLY A 97 -7.53 10.60 12.28
C GLY A 97 -6.90 11.19 11.02
N LYS A 98 -5.65 11.67 11.10
CA LYS A 98 -4.94 12.27 9.97
C LYS A 98 -4.08 11.23 9.26
N PHE A 99 -3.84 11.47 7.98
CA PHE A 99 -2.86 10.72 7.20
C PHE A 99 -2.07 11.64 6.29
N SER A 100 -0.86 11.23 5.96
CA SER A 100 -0.02 11.88 4.95
C SER A 100 0.80 10.84 4.22
N PHE A 101 1.04 11.06 2.94
CA PHE A 101 1.88 10.20 2.12
C PHE A 101 2.51 11.00 0.98
N THR A 102 3.84 10.95 0.88
CA THR A 102 4.58 11.48 -0.26
C THR A 102 4.69 10.39 -1.31
N LEU A 103 4.28 10.71 -2.54
CA LEU A 103 4.29 9.73 -3.63
C LEU A 103 5.06 10.27 -4.84
N PRO A 104 5.73 9.39 -5.59
CA PRO A 104 6.32 9.77 -6.86
C PRO A 104 5.20 10.09 -7.85
N LEU A 105 5.43 11.07 -8.70
CA LEU A 105 4.52 11.46 -9.78
C LEU A 105 5.18 11.24 -11.13
N GLY A 106 4.37 11.10 -12.18
CA GLY A 106 4.84 11.12 -13.55
C GLY A 106 5.31 12.52 -13.96
N ILE A 107 6.01 12.61 -15.09
CA ILE A 107 6.46 13.89 -15.67
C ILE A 107 5.25 14.77 -16.05
N ASN A 108 4.14 14.14 -16.44
CA ASN A 108 2.87 14.78 -16.71
C ASN A 108 1.96 14.72 -15.48
N ALA A 109 0.83 15.43 -15.54
CA ALA A 109 -0.19 15.34 -14.50
C ALA A 109 -0.61 13.88 -14.27
N THR A 110 -0.59 13.47 -12.99
CA THR A 110 -0.87 12.10 -12.54
C THR A 110 -2.21 12.06 -11.82
N ASN A 111 -3.10 11.18 -12.23
CA ASN A 111 -4.34 10.94 -11.51
C ASN A 111 -4.07 10.04 -10.29
N VAL A 112 -4.28 10.61 -9.13
CA VAL A 112 -4.13 9.92 -7.85
C VAL A 112 -5.51 9.64 -7.27
N LYS A 113 -5.79 8.38 -7.02
CA LYS A 113 -7.04 7.89 -6.49
C LYS A 113 -6.83 7.46 -5.05
N VAL A 114 -7.53 8.09 -4.12
CA VAL A 114 -7.45 7.79 -2.68
C VAL A 114 -8.77 7.26 -2.19
N SER A 115 -8.73 6.21 -1.39
CA SER A 115 -9.91 5.60 -0.76
C SER A 115 -9.56 5.12 0.65
N VAL A 116 -10.55 5.06 1.53
CA VAL A 116 -10.36 4.42 2.84
C VAL A 116 -10.45 2.91 2.66
N VAL A 117 -9.54 2.18 3.29
CA VAL A 117 -9.61 0.71 3.34
C VAL A 117 -10.81 0.32 4.22
N PRO A 118 -11.80 -0.45 3.73
CA PRO A 118 -12.90 -0.91 4.56
C PRO A 118 -12.42 -1.65 5.80
N PHE A 119 -13.03 -1.39 6.95
CA PHE A 119 -12.59 -1.94 8.23
C PHE A 119 -13.76 -2.30 9.15
N TYR A 120 -13.45 -3.06 10.20
CA TYR A 120 -14.37 -3.34 11.29
C TYR A 120 -14.05 -2.49 12.52
N ALA A 121 -15.12 -1.99 13.15
CA ALA A 121 -15.04 -1.30 14.44
C ALA A 121 -16.37 -1.46 15.20
N GLU A 122 -16.35 -1.13 16.49
CA GLU A 122 -17.58 -1.04 17.27
C GLU A 122 -18.48 0.08 16.75
N LYS A 123 -19.79 -0.20 16.64
CA LYS A 123 -20.83 0.81 16.40
C LYS A 123 -21.89 0.68 17.47
N LYS A 124 -22.33 1.80 18.01
CA LYS A 124 -23.42 1.89 18.96
C LYS A 124 -24.70 2.30 18.24
N VAL A 125 -25.78 1.62 18.51
CA VAL A 125 -27.11 1.91 17.93
C VAL A 125 -28.16 2.06 19.02
N VAL A 126 -29.21 2.82 18.75
CA VAL A 126 -30.36 2.90 19.65
C VAL A 126 -31.32 1.76 19.35
N SER A 127 -31.64 0.97 20.35
CA SER A 127 -32.63 -0.11 20.25
C SER A 127 -33.53 -0.06 21.48
N ALA A 128 -34.82 0.04 21.28
CA ALA A 128 -35.83 0.16 22.34
C ALA A 128 -35.54 1.26 23.39
N GLY A 129 -34.92 2.37 22.96
CA GLY A 129 -34.59 3.50 23.84
C GLY A 129 -33.25 3.35 24.58
N GLU A 130 -32.56 2.24 24.41
CA GLU A 130 -31.24 1.96 25.01
C GLU A 130 -30.14 1.94 23.94
N ILE A 131 -28.91 2.28 24.36
CA ILE A 131 -27.75 2.17 23.49
C ILE A 131 -27.22 0.74 23.56
N VAL A 132 -27.18 0.08 22.40
CA VAL A 132 -26.66 -1.28 22.23
C VAL A 132 -25.40 -1.24 21.36
N SER A 133 -24.37 -2.01 21.74
CA SER A 133 -23.13 -2.12 21.01
C SER A 133 -23.19 -3.24 19.97
N ILE A 134 -22.74 -2.91 18.75
CA ILE A 134 -22.43 -3.88 17.68
C ILE A 134 -20.88 -3.93 17.60
N PRO A 135 -20.24 -4.98 18.12
CA PRO A 135 -18.78 -4.98 18.29
C PRO A 135 -17.99 -5.02 16.96
N ASN A 136 -18.59 -5.54 15.88
CA ASN A 136 -17.93 -5.73 14.59
C ASN A 136 -18.80 -5.20 13.45
N ALA A 137 -19.12 -3.91 13.46
CA ALA A 137 -19.78 -3.27 12.35
C ALA A 137 -18.78 -3.05 11.19
N LEU A 138 -19.18 -3.36 9.96
CA LEU A 138 -18.37 -3.14 8.78
C LEU A 138 -18.52 -1.70 8.30
N TYR A 139 -17.41 -0.99 8.23
CA TYR A 139 -17.33 0.38 7.72
C TYR A 139 -16.83 0.34 6.26
N ASN A 140 -17.76 0.39 5.32
CA ASN A 140 -17.50 0.33 3.88
C ASN A 140 -18.24 1.40 3.08
N THR A 141 -19.07 2.20 3.71
CA THR A 141 -19.78 3.33 3.10
C THR A 141 -19.01 4.62 3.35
N GLY A 142 -18.90 5.48 2.33
CA GLY A 142 -18.08 6.68 2.42
C GLY A 142 -16.57 6.44 2.23
N VAL A 143 -16.17 5.17 2.00
CA VAL A 143 -14.78 4.82 1.71
C VAL A 143 -14.43 4.94 0.22
N GLY A 144 -15.40 5.22 -0.62
CA GLY A 144 -15.27 5.27 -2.08
C GLY A 144 -14.15 6.19 -2.54
N PRO A 145 -13.55 5.87 -3.69
CA PRO A 145 -12.37 6.57 -4.13
C PRO A 145 -12.67 8.01 -4.55
N THR A 146 -11.81 8.92 -4.11
CA THR A 146 -11.73 10.28 -4.62
C THR A 146 -10.49 10.39 -5.50
N THR A 147 -10.67 10.88 -6.74
CA THR A 147 -9.58 11.03 -7.71
C THR A 147 -9.27 12.50 -7.91
N GLN A 148 -7.99 12.88 -7.78
CA GLN A 148 -7.51 14.22 -8.09
C GLN A 148 -6.28 14.13 -9.00
N SER A 149 -6.14 15.10 -9.90
CA SER A 149 -4.95 15.25 -10.71
C SER A 149 -3.88 15.99 -9.92
N MET A 150 -2.65 15.48 -9.96
CA MET A 150 -1.50 16.05 -9.26
C MET A 150 -0.35 16.30 -10.23
N THR A 151 0.35 17.39 -10.00
CA THR A 151 1.62 17.77 -10.67
C THR A 151 2.73 17.88 -9.63
N ASN A 152 3.96 18.06 -10.10
CA ASN A 152 5.13 18.16 -9.22
C ASN A 152 4.92 19.22 -8.12
N LYS A 153 5.23 18.81 -6.87
CA LYS A 153 5.09 19.62 -5.63
C LYS A 153 3.64 19.91 -5.21
N ASP A 154 2.66 19.31 -5.85
CA ASP A 154 1.26 19.44 -5.40
C ASP A 154 1.04 18.75 -4.05
N ILE A 155 0.23 19.40 -3.22
CA ILE A 155 -0.33 18.79 -2.00
C ILE A 155 -1.84 18.76 -2.19
N LYS A 156 -2.43 17.56 -2.15
CA LYS A 156 -3.90 17.38 -2.27
C LYS A 156 -4.48 16.86 -0.98
N THR A 157 -5.59 17.46 -0.58
CA THR A 157 -6.31 17.08 0.63
C THR A 157 -7.49 16.18 0.30
N TYR A 158 -7.66 15.13 1.11
CA TYR A 158 -8.74 14.15 1.02
C TYR A 158 -9.34 13.94 2.41
N ASP A 159 -10.62 14.26 2.57
CA ASP A 159 -11.33 14.08 3.83
C ASP A 159 -12.45 13.05 3.64
N PHE A 160 -12.53 12.09 4.56
CA PHE A 160 -13.49 11.00 4.50
C PHE A 160 -14.29 10.91 5.80
N ASN A 161 -15.61 10.81 5.64
CA ASN A 161 -16.53 10.40 6.70
C ASN A 161 -17.07 9.01 6.34
N VAL A 162 -16.71 8.03 7.14
CA VAL A 162 -17.02 6.63 6.88
C VAL A 162 -18.20 6.19 7.74
N THR A 163 -19.15 5.54 7.12
CA THR A 163 -20.34 5.01 7.80
C THR A 163 -20.45 3.49 7.67
N SER A 164 -21.22 2.89 8.54
CA SER A 164 -21.51 1.47 8.52
C SER A 164 -23.01 1.27 8.43
N ASP A 165 -23.43 0.33 7.58
CA ASP A 165 -24.78 -0.21 7.65
C ASP A 165 -24.86 -1.19 8.83
N ALA A 166 -25.50 -0.75 9.91
CA ALA A 166 -25.60 -1.53 11.15
C ALA A 166 -26.47 -2.79 11.03
N THR A 167 -27.21 -2.94 9.93
CA THR A 167 -28.04 -4.14 9.69
C THR A 167 -27.20 -5.36 9.31
N VAL A 168 -25.95 -5.16 8.92
CA VAL A 168 -25.00 -6.22 8.54
C VAL A 168 -24.06 -6.53 9.72
N ALA A 169 -24.63 -6.85 10.89
CA ALA A 169 -23.89 -7.40 12.02
C ALA A 169 -23.59 -8.88 11.75
N GLU A 170 -22.58 -9.15 10.97
CA GLU A 170 -22.28 -10.50 10.56
C GLU A 170 -21.43 -11.26 11.56
N ARG A 171 -21.81 -12.49 11.71
CA ARG A 171 -21.01 -13.47 12.45
C ARG A 171 -19.87 -13.94 11.55
N MET A 172 -18.71 -13.31 11.71
CA MET A 172 -17.46 -13.66 11.04
C MET A 172 -16.69 -14.65 11.93
N SER A 173 -17.26 -15.83 12.18
CA SER A 173 -16.68 -16.78 13.14
C SER A 173 -15.77 -17.81 12.50
N LYS A 174 -15.82 -17.98 11.19
CA LYS A 174 -14.98 -18.95 10.50
C LYS A 174 -13.62 -18.35 10.16
N THR A 175 -12.57 -19.14 10.33
CA THR A 175 -11.20 -18.68 10.10
C THR A 175 -10.53 -19.54 9.05
N VAL A 176 -9.87 -18.88 8.10
CA VAL A 176 -9.03 -19.52 7.08
C VAL A 176 -7.60 -19.01 7.21
N SER A 177 -6.66 -19.94 7.29
CA SER A 177 -5.24 -19.62 7.23
C SER A 177 -4.78 -19.41 5.79
N VAL A 178 -3.97 -18.39 5.59
CA VAL A 178 -3.43 -17.99 4.28
C VAL A 178 -1.92 -17.97 4.35
N SER A 179 -1.24 -18.44 3.31
CA SER A 179 0.21 -18.36 3.21
C SER A 179 0.67 -18.20 1.77
N GLY A 180 1.86 -17.66 1.60
CA GLY A 180 2.53 -17.53 0.31
C GLY A 180 3.95 -16.98 0.49
N LYS A 181 4.60 -16.67 -0.64
CA LYS A 181 5.98 -16.21 -0.64
C LYS A 181 6.17 -15.04 -1.59
N VAL A 182 7.04 -14.12 -1.21
CA VAL A 182 7.51 -13.01 -2.04
C VAL A 182 8.96 -13.25 -2.40
N LEU A 183 9.29 -13.10 -3.67
CA LEU A 183 10.62 -13.31 -4.22
C LEU A 183 11.05 -12.07 -5.00
N LEU A 184 12.30 -11.71 -4.87
CA LEU A 184 12.92 -10.64 -5.64
C LEU A 184 13.50 -11.21 -6.93
N GLN A 185 13.18 -10.60 -8.07
CA GLN A 185 13.78 -10.90 -9.36
C GLN A 185 14.71 -9.77 -9.78
N GLN A 186 15.83 -10.16 -10.40
CA GLN A 186 16.82 -9.21 -10.87
C GLN A 186 17.45 -9.67 -12.17
N TRP A 187 17.84 -8.72 -12.99
CA TRP A 187 18.63 -8.97 -14.17
C TRP A 187 20.09 -9.16 -13.78
N VAL A 188 20.67 -10.30 -14.15
CA VAL A 188 22.08 -10.64 -13.91
C VAL A 188 22.76 -10.90 -15.23
N TRP A 189 23.88 -10.22 -15.49
CA TRP A 189 24.64 -10.45 -16.70
C TRP A 189 25.33 -11.83 -16.67
N ASN A 190 24.99 -12.68 -17.62
CA ASN A 190 25.63 -13.96 -17.86
C ASN A 190 26.76 -13.75 -18.88
N LYS A 191 28.00 -13.75 -18.42
CA LYS A 191 29.18 -13.46 -19.22
C LYS A 191 29.41 -14.53 -20.30
N ASP A 192 29.14 -15.80 -20.00
CA ASP A 192 29.37 -16.94 -20.93
C ASP A 192 28.38 -16.93 -22.09
N ALA A 193 27.13 -16.57 -21.80
CA ALA A 193 26.07 -16.48 -22.78
C ALA A 193 25.94 -15.11 -23.46
N SER A 194 26.68 -14.10 -23.01
CA SER A 194 26.61 -12.71 -23.45
C SER A 194 25.19 -12.15 -23.46
N LYS A 195 24.41 -12.47 -22.43
CA LYS A 195 23.00 -12.03 -22.25
C LYS A 195 22.66 -11.79 -20.79
N TYR A 196 21.53 -11.10 -20.56
CA TYR A 196 20.94 -11.02 -19.23
C TYR A 196 20.07 -12.24 -18.95
N ASP A 197 20.25 -12.83 -17.79
CA ASP A 197 19.37 -13.83 -17.20
C ASP A 197 18.58 -13.21 -16.05
N ILE A 198 17.35 -13.69 -15.82
CA ILE A 198 16.57 -13.32 -14.64
C ILE A 198 16.92 -14.32 -13.54
N LYS A 199 17.38 -13.80 -12.42
CA LYS A 199 17.58 -14.57 -11.18
C LYS A 199 16.51 -14.21 -10.16
N THR A 200 16.07 -15.21 -9.43
CA THR A 200 15.03 -15.08 -8.41
C THR A 200 15.64 -15.49 -7.06
N GLN A 201 15.47 -14.66 -6.05
CA GLN A 201 15.97 -14.93 -4.71
C GLN A 201 14.97 -14.52 -3.63
N VAL A 202 15.21 -14.98 -2.43
CA VAL A 202 14.60 -14.47 -1.22
C VAL A 202 15.29 -13.16 -0.86
N ASP A 203 14.49 -12.15 -0.48
CA ASP A 203 15.00 -10.91 0.11
C ASP A 203 14.71 -10.92 1.61
N GLU A 204 15.66 -10.51 2.42
CA GLU A 204 15.49 -10.37 3.88
C GLU A 204 14.59 -9.21 4.26
N LYS A 205 14.25 -8.35 3.29
CA LYS A 205 13.34 -7.23 3.51
C LYS A 205 11.96 -7.73 3.91
N LYS A 206 11.39 -7.09 4.91
CA LYS A 206 10.01 -7.37 5.36
C LYS A 206 9.02 -6.64 4.47
N TRP A 207 8.53 -7.34 3.45
CA TRP A 207 7.54 -6.81 2.53
C TRP A 207 6.19 -6.67 3.21
N LYS A 208 5.53 -5.54 2.97
CA LYS A 208 4.18 -5.25 3.49
C LYS A 208 3.13 -5.71 2.48
N LEU A 209 2.10 -6.39 2.98
CA LEU A 209 1.01 -6.90 2.15
C LEU A 209 -0.34 -6.54 2.75
N VAL A 210 -1.36 -6.59 1.90
CA VAL A 210 -2.76 -6.53 2.29
C VAL A 210 -3.53 -7.67 1.66
N CYS A 211 -4.60 -8.09 2.29
CA CYS A 211 -5.52 -9.07 1.73
C CYS A 211 -6.93 -8.46 1.66
N GLU A 212 -7.44 -8.28 0.45
CA GLU A 212 -8.83 -7.92 0.20
C GLU A 212 -9.67 -9.21 0.20
N ILE A 213 -10.70 -9.25 1.02
CA ILE A 213 -11.64 -10.38 1.14
C ILE A 213 -12.97 -9.94 0.54
N LYS A 214 -13.45 -10.66 -0.46
CA LYS A 214 -14.72 -10.42 -1.11
C LYS A 214 -15.65 -11.61 -0.95
N THR A 215 -16.87 -11.34 -0.52
CA THR A 215 -17.93 -12.33 -0.42
C THR A 215 -19.16 -11.87 -1.21
N TRP A 216 -20.08 -12.80 -1.51
CA TRP A 216 -21.30 -12.53 -2.28
C TRP A 216 -22.52 -13.03 -1.52
N ASP A 217 -23.66 -12.39 -1.75
CA ASP A 217 -24.95 -12.91 -1.30
C ASP A 217 -25.45 -14.06 -2.19
N ASP A 218 -26.55 -14.68 -1.81
CA ASP A 218 -27.18 -15.78 -2.57
C ASP A 218 -27.64 -15.36 -3.97
N SER A 219 -27.84 -14.05 -4.20
CA SER A 219 -28.18 -13.46 -5.50
C SER A 219 -26.97 -13.14 -6.36
N GLY A 220 -25.75 -13.37 -5.85
CA GLY A 220 -24.49 -13.10 -6.54
C GLY A 220 -24.05 -11.63 -6.49
N ASN A 221 -24.72 -10.77 -5.71
CA ASN A 221 -24.24 -9.42 -5.47
C ASN A 221 -23.07 -9.43 -4.50
N THR A 222 -22.19 -8.45 -4.59
CA THR A 222 -21.14 -8.29 -3.59
C THR A 222 -21.78 -7.99 -2.25
N TYR A 223 -21.62 -8.92 -1.31
CA TYR A 223 -22.19 -8.84 0.00
C TYR A 223 -21.29 -8.11 0.97
N MET A 224 -20.00 -8.44 0.94
CA MET A 224 -19.02 -7.84 1.83
C MET A 224 -17.65 -7.75 1.17
N ASN A 225 -17.01 -6.61 1.39
CA ASN A 225 -15.60 -6.44 1.12
C ASN A 225 -14.93 -5.89 2.37
N TYR A 226 -13.90 -6.56 2.85
CA TYR A 226 -13.04 -5.96 3.87
C TYR A 226 -11.57 -6.27 3.57
N THR A 227 -10.67 -5.56 4.21
CA THR A 227 -9.24 -5.71 3.99
C THR A 227 -8.52 -6.05 5.29
N LYS A 228 -7.75 -7.10 5.27
CA LYS A 228 -6.78 -7.44 6.31
C LYS A 228 -5.48 -6.70 6.01
N THR A 229 -5.03 -5.91 6.95
CA THR A 229 -3.78 -5.12 6.90
C THR A 229 -2.77 -5.64 7.91
N GLY A 230 -1.58 -5.03 7.97
CA GLY A 230 -0.54 -5.42 8.92
C GLY A 230 0.13 -6.76 8.61
N ILE A 231 0.01 -7.24 7.37
CA ILE A 231 0.65 -8.48 6.93
C ILE A 231 2.07 -8.15 6.48
N GLN A 232 3.05 -8.90 6.98
CA GLN A 232 4.45 -8.76 6.58
C GLN A 232 5.06 -10.13 6.28
N THR A 233 6.08 -10.15 5.41
CA THR A 233 6.91 -11.34 5.23
C THR A 233 7.90 -11.51 6.39
N ASN A 234 8.31 -12.73 6.63
CA ASN A 234 9.48 -13.04 7.45
C ASN A 234 10.79 -12.94 6.62
N ASN A 235 11.92 -13.23 7.23
CA ASN A 235 13.24 -13.18 6.58
C ASN A 235 13.42 -14.22 5.46
N GLU A 236 12.50 -15.19 5.34
CA GLU A 236 12.49 -16.18 4.24
C GLU A 236 11.54 -15.75 3.10
N GLY A 237 11.02 -14.51 3.16
CA GLY A 237 10.05 -13.98 2.23
C GLY A 237 8.66 -14.59 2.36
N ILE A 238 8.39 -15.38 3.41
CA ILE A 238 7.11 -16.06 3.64
C ILE A 238 6.17 -15.14 4.42
N TYR A 239 4.95 -14.99 3.94
CA TYR A 239 3.85 -14.41 4.70
C TYR A 239 2.85 -15.48 5.12
N SER A 240 2.30 -15.31 6.33
CA SER A 240 1.22 -16.15 6.86
C SER A 240 0.32 -15.31 7.77
N PHE A 241 -0.98 -15.46 7.59
CA PHE A 241 -1.99 -14.75 8.37
C PHE A 241 -3.32 -15.51 8.33
N THR A 242 -4.30 -15.05 9.12
CA THR A 242 -5.66 -15.59 9.11
C THR A 242 -6.64 -14.51 8.64
N VAL A 243 -7.70 -14.94 7.97
CA VAL A 243 -8.86 -14.12 7.63
C VAL A 243 -10.10 -14.72 8.24
N ASN A 244 -11.04 -13.87 8.64
CA ASN A 244 -12.35 -14.31 9.08
C ASN A 244 -13.32 -14.35 7.89
N LEU A 245 -14.20 -15.32 7.89
CA LEU A 245 -15.25 -15.51 6.90
C LEU A 245 -16.61 -15.62 7.58
N PRO A 246 -17.71 -15.28 6.87
CA PRO A 246 -19.06 -15.50 7.38
C PRO A 246 -19.32 -16.95 7.76
N ASP A 247 -20.16 -17.19 8.76
CA ASP A 247 -20.47 -18.54 9.23
C ASP A 247 -21.04 -19.44 8.14
N ASN A 248 -21.81 -18.85 7.21
CA ASN A 248 -22.46 -19.53 6.10
C ASN A 248 -21.66 -19.56 4.80
N TRP A 249 -20.37 -19.18 4.81
CA TRP A 249 -19.57 -19.07 3.57
C TRP A 249 -19.56 -20.34 2.70
N LYS A 250 -19.69 -21.53 3.33
CA LYS A 250 -19.74 -22.79 2.59
C LYS A 250 -21.01 -22.99 1.78
N SER A 251 -22.14 -22.44 2.24
CA SER A 251 -23.42 -22.50 1.52
C SER A 251 -23.56 -21.45 0.43
N MET A 252 -22.66 -20.45 0.40
CA MET A 252 -22.67 -19.42 -0.63
C MET A 252 -22.43 -20.00 -2.02
N THR A 253 -23.24 -19.59 -3.00
CA THR A 253 -23.11 -19.99 -4.41
C THR A 253 -21.73 -19.60 -4.95
N ASN A 254 -21.29 -18.37 -4.67
CA ASN A 254 -19.95 -17.88 -4.98
C ASN A 254 -19.06 -17.97 -3.73
N LYS A 255 -18.04 -18.77 -3.80
CA LYS A 255 -17.09 -18.91 -2.68
C LYS A 255 -16.30 -17.61 -2.45
N PRO A 256 -15.98 -17.28 -1.19
CA PRO A 256 -15.18 -16.09 -0.88
C PRO A 256 -13.90 -16.03 -1.69
N GLN A 257 -13.56 -14.83 -2.15
CA GLN A 257 -12.35 -14.57 -2.92
C GLN A 257 -11.39 -13.71 -2.11
N LEU A 258 -10.14 -14.13 -2.04
CA LEU A 258 -9.06 -13.43 -1.40
C LEU A 258 -8.10 -12.92 -2.46
N LYS A 259 -7.82 -11.62 -2.41
CA LYS A 259 -6.77 -10.98 -3.24
C LYS A 259 -5.67 -10.47 -2.33
N VAL A 260 -4.51 -11.10 -2.39
CA VAL A 260 -3.31 -10.64 -1.69
C VAL A 260 -2.55 -9.69 -2.59
N THR A 261 -2.25 -8.51 -2.07
CA THR A 261 -1.49 -7.47 -2.78
C THR A 261 -0.26 -7.09 -1.97
N LEU A 262 0.90 -7.21 -2.59
CA LEU A 262 2.12 -6.59 -2.11
C LEU A 262 2.03 -5.09 -2.31
N GLN A 263 2.36 -4.30 -1.30
CA GLN A 263 2.40 -2.85 -1.40
C GLN A 263 3.59 -2.41 -2.25
N ALA A 264 3.38 -1.39 -3.07
CA ALA A 264 4.51 -0.73 -3.72
C ALA A 264 5.38 -0.02 -2.66
N GLU A 265 6.68 -0.02 -2.88
CA GLU A 265 7.61 0.70 -2.02
C GLU A 265 8.60 1.49 -2.87
N LEU A 266 8.86 2.71 -2.45
CA LEU A 266 9.84 3.59 -3.06
C LEU A 266 11.05 3.69 -2.13
N ASP A 267 12.22 3.32 -2.63
CA ASP A 267 13.49 3.49 -1.95
C ASP A 267 14.25 4.66 -2.61
N THR A 268 14.29 5.80 -1.93
CA THR A 268 14.92 7.03 -2.42
C THR A 268 16.41 7.09 -2.12
N ASP A 269 16.89 6.27 -1.19
CA ASP A 269 18.27 6.25 -0.71
C ASP A 269 19.04 5.02 -1.22
N PHE A 270 18.49 4.35 -2.23
CA PHE A 270 19.13 3.17 -2.80
C PHE A 270 20.49 3.55 -3.38
N THR A 271 21.53 2.88 -2.92
CA THR A 271 22.90 3.10 -3.41
C THR A 271 23.33 1.98 -4.33
N GLY A 272 23.53 2.31 -5.59
CA GLY A 272 24.06 1.42 -6.59
C GLY A 272 25.45 1.85 -7.07
N ARG A 273 26.18 0.96 -7.73
CA ARG A 273 27.47 1.23 -8.34
C ARG A 273 27.35 1.34 -9.85
N TYR A 274 28.09 2.26 -10.44
CA TYR A 274 28.24 2.39 -11.89
C TYR A 274 29.70 2.50 -12.26
N TYR A 275 30.04 2.12 -13.49
CA TYR A 275 31.39 2.28 -14.00
C TYR A 275 31.53 3.58 -14.77
N ASP A 276 32.43 4.45 -14.30
CA ASP A 276 32.77 5.71 -14.97
C ASP A 276 33.82 5.42 -16.06
N ASN A 277 33.38 5.39 -17.33
CA ASN A 277 34.24 5.09 -18.46
C ASN A 277 35.35 6.14 -18.67
N ASP A 278 35.09 7.40 -18.33
CA ASP A 278 36.06 8.50 -18.51
C ASP A 278 37.25 8.36 -17.53
N LYS A 279 36.97 7.81 -16.36
CA LYS A 279 37.96 7.63 -15.28
C LYS A 279 38.40 6.18 -15.08
N ALA A 280 37.84 5.26 -15.85
CA ALA A 280 38.07 3.83 -15.77
C ALA A 280 37.98 3.27 -14.33
N GLN A 281 36.94 3.69 -13.56
CA GLN A 281 36.76 3.27 -12.17
C GLN A 281 35.28 3.09 -11.79
N TRP A 282 35.04 2.25 -10.78
CA TRP A 282 33.75 2.09 -10.17
C TRP A 282 33.46 3.23 -9.20
N LYS A 283 32.22 3.74 -9.25
CA LYS A 283 31.68 4.78 -8.37
C LYS A 283 30.33 4.36 -7.80
N SER A 284 29.96 4.97 -6.68
CA SER A 284 28.62 4.84 -6.10
C SER A 284 27.75 6.02 -6.48
N GLN A 285 26.46 5.75 -6.68
CA GLN A 285 25.44 6.77 -6.91
C GLN A 285 24.19 6.40 -6.14
N THR A 286 23.60 7.37 -5.45
CA THR A 286 22.25 7.23 -4.88
C THR A 286 21.22 7.42 -6.00
N CYS A 287 20.21 6.59 -6.01
CA CYS A 287 19.10 6.66 -6.98
C CYS A 287 17.80 6.21 -6.32
N THR A 288 16.70 6.46 -7.00
CA THR A 288 15.38 6.03 -6.55
C THR A 288 14.98 4.74 -7.25
N VAL A 289 14.56 3.76 -6.45
CA VAL A 289 14.11 2.46 -6.91
C VAL A 289 12.65 2.24 -6.48
N LEU A 290 11.80 1.91 -7.42
CA LEU A 290 10.43 1.45 -7.16
C LEU A 290 10.42 -0.08 -7.10
N TYR A 291 9.92 -0.62 -6.00
CA TYR A 291 9.46 -1.99 -5.89
C TYR A 291 7.96 -2.01 -6.21
N PRO A 292 7.55 -2.51 -7.38
CA PRO A 292 6.16 -2.40 -7.82
C PRO A 292 5.22 -3.27 -6.98
N SER A 293 3.96 -2.85 -6.87
CA SER A 293 2.93 -3.69 -6.30
C SER A 293 2.61 -4.89 -7.20
N VAL A 294 2.42 -6.04 -6.59
CA VAL A 294 2.02 -7.28 -7.25
C VAL A 294 0.82 -7.86 -6.52
N SER A 295 -0.16 -8.37 -7.23
CA SER A 295 -1.32 -9.00 -6.60
C SER A 295 -1.61 -10.38 -7.19
N THR A 296 -2.18 -11.24 -6.35
CA THR A 296 -2.66 -12.56 -6.73
C THR A 296 -4.01 -12.84 -6.07
N THR A 297 -4.87 -13.57 -6.74
CA THR A 297 -6.24 -13.81 -6.30
C THR A 297 -6.54 -15.30 -6.27
N LYS A 298 -7.22 -15.76 -5.20
CA LYS A 298 -7.73 -17.13 -5.09
C LYS A 298 -9.11 -17.15 -4.43
N ASN A 299 -9.91 -18.13 -4.81
CA ASN A 299 -11.14 -18.46 -4.11
C ASN A 299 -10.84 -19.42 -2.97
N VAL A 300 -11.57 -19.26 -1.88
CA VAL A 300 -11.52 -20.20 -0.75
C VAL A 300 -12.27 -21.48 -1.13
N SER A 301 -11.69 -22.64 -0.85
CA SER A 301 -12.32 -23.94 -0.98
C SER A 301 -12.67 -24.51 0.41
N GLU A 302 -13.55 -25.49 0.46
CA GLU A 302 -14.00 -26.08 1.75
C GLU A 302 -12.85 -26.71 2.53
N ASP A 303 -11.84 -27.24 1.84
CA ASP A 303 -10.65 -27.81 2.46
C ASP A 303 -9.83 -26.78 3.24
N ASN A 304 -10.00 -25.48 2.95
CA ASN A 304 -9.22 -24.41 3.57
C ASN A 304 -9.60 -24.13 5.03
N GLU A 305 -10.63 -24.76 5.59
CA GLU A 305 -10.83 -24.79 7.03
C GLU A 305 -9.75 -25.60 7.76
N LEU A 306 -9.22 -26.63 7.10
CA LEU A 306 -8.25 -27.57 7.69
C LEU A 306 -6.84 -27.35 7.12
N VAL A 307 -6.73 -26.89 5.87
CA VAL A 307 -5.47 -26.71 5.16
C VAL A 307 -5.31 -25.25 4.76
N PRO A 308 -4.15 -24.61 5.03
CA PRO A 308 -3.92 -23.23 4.62
C PRO A 308 -4.14 -23.02 3.13
N LEU A 309 -4.83 -21.92 2.76
CA LEU A 309 -4.93 -21.45 1.40
C LEU A 309 -3.55 -20.93 0.95
N LYS A 310 -2.87 -21.70 0.14
CA LYS A 310 -1.54 -21.36 -0.36
C LYS A 310 -1.64 -20.56 -1.64
N PHE A 311 -1.07 -19.37 -1.65
CA PHE A 311 -0.85 -18.59 -2.86
C PHE A 311 0.44 -19.03 -3.54
N GLY A 312 0.52 -18.83 -4.86
CA GLY A 312 1.79 -18.98 -5.60
C GLY A 312 2.78 -17.87 -5.21
N ASP A 313 4.03 -18.06 -5.59
CA ASP A 313 5.07 -17.07 -5.34
C ASP A 313 4.75 -15.76 -6.08
N MET A 314 4.81 -14.64 -5.37
CA MET A 314 4.77 -13.30 -5.97
C MET A 314 6.20 -12.85 -6.24
N THR A 315 6.48 -12.49 -7.48
CA THR A 315 7.81 -12.03 -7.88
C THR A 315 7.80 -10.52 -8.12
N ILE A 316 8.80 -9.83 -7.58
CA ILE A 316 9.00 -8.39 -7.71
C ILE A 316 10.27 -8.15 -8.51
N MET A 317 10.21 -7.27 -9.49
CA MET A 317 11.39 -6.78 -10.21
C MET A 317 11.52 -5.28 -9.91
N PRO A 318 12.59 -4.85 -9.22
CA PRO A 318 12.80 -3.44 -8.91
C PRO A 318 13.02 -2.62 -10.18
N GLU A 319 12.49 -1.42 -10.19
CA GLU A 319 12.57 -0.49 -11.33
C GLU A 319 13.29 0.79 -10.93
N LEU A 320 14.31 1.18 -11.68
CA LEU A 320 14.96 2.48 -11.52
C LEU A 320 14.03 3.58 -12.02
N GLN A 321 13.74 4.56 -11.17
CA GLN A 321 12.86 5.67 -11.50
C GLN A 321 13.61 6.83 -12.19
N ASP A 322 14.83 7.12 -11.75
CA ASP A 322 15.66 8.17 -12.35
C ASP A 322 16.62 7.58 -13.39
N LYS A 323 16.10 7.35 -14.59
CA LYS A 323 16.89 6.81 -15.70
C LYS A 323 17.81 7.83 -16.35
N ALA A 324 17.49 9.11 -16.26
CA ALA A 324 18.22 10.18 -16.95
C ALA A 324 19.53 10.55 -16.26
N GLY A 325 19.63 10.38 -14.94
CA GLY A 325 20.81 10.70 -14.14
C GLY A 325 21.82 9.57 -13.97
N ILE A 326 21.46 8.32 -14.37
CA ILE A 326 22.32 7.16 -14.16
C ILE A 326 23.41 7.08 -15.23
N LYS A 327 24.61 7.30 -14.82
CA LYS A 327 25.82 7.10 -15.61
C LYS A 327 26.20 5.62 -15.59
N GLY A 328 25.43 4.80 -16.26
CA GLY A 328 25.60 3.37 -16.22
C GLY A 328 26.69 2.85 -17.16
N ILE A 329 27.04 1.56 -17.00
CA ILE A 329 28.01 0.88 -17.82
C ILE A 329 27.46 0.68 -19.22
N GLY A 330 28.21 1.18 -20.20
CA GLY A 330 28.01 0.76 -21.59
C GLY A 330 28.69 -0.56 -21.96
N ASN A 331 29.51 -1.12 -21.06
CA ASN A 331 30.32 -2.32 -21.33
C ASN A 331 30.19 -3.36 -20.20
N ASN A 332 29.51 -4.44 -20.50
CA ASN A 332 29.26 -5.55 -19.58
C ASN A 332 30.49 -6.47 -19.34
N ASN A 333 31.60 -6.20 -20.01
CA ASN A 333 32.82 -7.02 -19.91
C ASN A 333 33.72 -6.64 -18.73
N ILE A 334 33.34 -5.61 -17.96
CA ILE A 334 34.10 -5.17 -16.79
C ILE A 334 33.57 -5.92 -15.57
N ASP A 335 34.49 -6.55 -14.84
CA ASP A 335 34.14 -7.27 -13.61
C ASP A 335 33.53 -6.31 -12.60
N ALA A 336 32.23 -6.49 -12.31
CA ALA A 336 31.51 -5.67 -11.36
C ALA A 336 31.86 -6.08 -9.92
N PRO A 337 31.97 -5.10 -9.00
CA PRO A 337 32.07 -5.41 -7.57
C PRO A 337 30.78 -6.07 -7.07
N GLU A 338 30.86 -6.68 -5.89
CA GLU A 338 29.65 -7.20 -5.24
C GLU A 338 28.64 -6.08 -4.97
N GLY A 339 27.36 -6.42 -5.02
CA GLY A 339 26.25 -5.52 -4.75
C GLY A 339 25.54 -5.02 -6.01
N PRO A 340 24.61 -4.07 -5.84
CA PRO A 340 23.79 -3.58 -6.93
C PRO A 340 24.60 -2.72 -7.90
N VAL A 341 24.46 -3.01 -9.18
CA VAL A 341 25.07 -2.27 -10.29
C VAL A 341 24.01 -1.60 -11.13
N LEU A 342 24.17 -0.31 -11.36
CA LEU A 342 23.27 0.53 -12.16
C LEU A 342 23.72 0.51 -13.62
N TYR A 343 22.78 0.33 -14.54
CA TYR A 343 23.04 0.38 -15.98
C TYR A 343 22.33 1.53 -16.65
N SER A 344 22.95 2.14 -17.64
CA SER A 344 22.40 3.26 -18.40
C SER A 344 21.04 2.98 -19.06
N GLN A 345 20.69 1.73 -19.21
CA GLN A 345 19.38 1.28 -19.73
C GLN A 345 18.29 1.19 -18.66
N GLY A 346 18.56 1.66 -17.44
CA GLY A 346 17.60 1.63 -16.32
C GLY A 346 17.41 0.24 -15.69
N ALA A 347 18.38 -0.65 -15.85
CA ALA A 347 18.38 -1.94 -15.20
C ALA A 347 19.21 -1.92 -13.91
N LEU A 348 18.77 -2.71 -12.93
CA LEU A 348 19.55 -3.07 -11.75
C LEU A 348 20.13 -4.47 -11.96
N ASN A 349 21.42 -4.60 -11.69
CA ASN A 349 22.07 -5.89 -11.63
C ASN A 349 22.77 -6.05 -10.27
N TYR A 350 22.62 -7.23 -9.70
CA TYR A 350 23.37 -7.63 -8.51
C TYR A 350 24.39 -8.66 -8.90
N LYS A 351 25.62 -8.53 -8.37
CA LYS A 351 26.58 -9.63 -8.46
C LYS A 351 26.16 -10.69 -7.45
N TRP A 352 25.76 -11.83 -7.95
CA TRP A 352 25.46 -13.00 -7.13
C TRP A 352 26.76 -13.70 -6.79
N ASN A 353 26.94 -14.06 -5.51
CA ASN A 353 27.90 -15.07 -5.14
C ASN A 353 27.33 -16.41 -5.57
N TRP A 354 27.95 -17.01 -6.54
CA TRP A 354 27.61 -18.36 -7.04
C TRP A 354 28.22 -19.41 -6.12
#